data_a57e4baf8b3f748d432d33db3753be6e
#
_entry.id   a57e4baf8b3f748d432d33db3753be6e
#
_cell.length_a   1.000
_cell.length_b   1.000
_cell.length_c   1.000
_cell.angle_alpha   90.00
_cell.angle_beta   90.00
_cell.angle_gamma   90.00
#
_symmetry.space_group_name_H-M   'P 1'
#
loop_
_entity.id
_entity.type
_entity.pdbx_description
1 polymer ?
#
loop_
_entity_poly.entity_id
_entity_poly.type
_entity_poly.pdbx_seq_one_letter_code
_entity_poly.pdbx_strand_id
1 'polypeptide(L)'
;KDHLLNARHAYYAMISYLDEKLGQMLDQLDETGLRDNTVVIFTSDHGEMMGERGMWFKQCFWEWSARVPLVVSDGRAAKNIRIDANSSLVDLLPTFIDFGGQDTALLRPAIAELAGHSLMPLLTGDASTAADYVIADYLAIGPCVPCRMVKKGPHKYIFTHGHPDLLFDLEADPDERVNLAEDASNAPILAALRKIGMDGYDPDMLMTKIVASQRRRSFIAKVPGQKPDWDYVAFQGDAERYVRRDGVDATKSRLRLPHAATIPPDLPELSSTMIDCIMRGEIDFQK
;
A
#
# COMPACT_ATOMS: atom_id res chain seq x y z
N LYS A 1 -11.17 20.29 15.39
CA LYS A 1 -9.89 20.91 14.96
C LYS A 1 -8.76 20.50 15.86
N ASP A 2 -8.92 20.57 17.18
CA ASP A 2 -7.88 20.28 18.17
C ASP A 2 -7.43 18.82 18.15
N HIS A 3 -8.35 17.88 18.00
CA HIS A 3 -8.01 16.45 17.86
C HIS A 3 -7.14 16.15 16.63
N LEU A 4 -7.38 16.83 15.51
CA LEU A 4 -6.58 16.69 14.31
C LEU A 4 -5.14 17.22 14.53
N LEU A 5 -5.02 18.40 15.16
CA LEU A 5 -3.73 18.98 15.47
C LEU A 5 -2.94 18.10 16.45
N ASN A 6 -3.61 17.57 17.47
CA ASN A 6 -3.00 16.68 18.45
C ASN A 6 -2.52 15.36 17.80
N ALA A 7 -3.33 14.78 16.89
CA ALA A 7 -2.94 13.58 16.17
C ALA A 7 -1.70 13.83 15.29
N ARG A 8 -1.68 14.93 14.53
CA ARG A 8 -0.53 15.32 13.71
C ARG A 8 0.71 15.60 14.56
N HIS A 9 0.55 16.30 15.69
CA HIS A 9 1.65 16.56 16.62
C HIS A 9 2.23 15.23 17.15
N ALA A 10 1.38 14.30 17.56
CA ALA A 10 1.84 12.99 18.03
C ALA A 10 2.56 12.18 16.91
N TYR A 11 2.08 12.28 15.68
CA TYR A 11 2.73 11.64 14.54
C TYR A 11 4.13 12.22 14.25
N TYR A 12 4.28 13.55 14.28
CA TYR A 12 5.58 14.19 14.15
C TYR A 12 6.54 13.84 15.30
N ALA A 13 6.03 13.73 16.53
CA ALA A 13 6.83 13.26 17.65
C ALA A 13 7.33 11.82 17.46
N MET A 14 6.51 10.94 16.86
CA MET A 14 6.92 9.58 16.49
C MET A 14 8.00 9.58 15.41
N ILE A 15 7.90 10.47 14.42
CA ILE A 15 8.95 10.63 13.39
C ILE A 15 10.28 11.04 14.05
N SER A 16 10.25 12.04 14.94
CA SER A 16 11.46 12.48 15.66
C SER A 16 12.07 11.37 16.51
N TYR A 17 11.23 10.55 17.15
CA TYR A 17 11.69 9.40 17.90
C TYR A 17 12.36 8.34 17.00
N LEU A 18 11.75 8.05 15.84
CA LEU A 18 12.32 7.11 14.86
C LEU A 18 13.64 7.62 14.30
N ASP A 19 13.75 8.91 14.02
CA ASP A 19 14.97 9.55 13.53
C ASP A 19 16.12 9.39 14.56
N GLU A 20 15.84 9.64 15.84
CA GLU A 20 16.81 9.38 16.93
C GLU A 20 17.25 7.91 16.98
N LYS A 21 16.32 6.95 16.84
CA LYS A 21 16.63 5.52 16.84
C LYS A 21 17.45 5.10 15.63
N LEU A 22 17.15 5.67 14.46
CA LEU A 22 17.95 5.46 13.27
C LEU A 22 19.39 5.98 13.47
N GLY A 23 19.54 7.19 14.05
CA GLY A 23 20.85 7.72 14.42
C GLY A 23 21.65 6.75 15.29
N GLN A 24 21.05 6.25 16.38
CA GLN A 24 21.68 5.28 17.27
C GLN A 24 22.10 3.99 16.55
N MET A 25 21.31 3.50 15.58
CA MET A 25 21.69 2.34 14.77
C MET A 25 22.88 2.64 13.86
N LEU A 26 22.93 3.84 13.26
CA LEU A 26 24.04 4.27 12.41
C LEU A 26 25.33 4.43 13.21
N ASP A 27 25.26 5.05 14.41
CA ASP A 27 26.38 5.17 15.33
C ASP A 27 26.94 3.79 15.70
N GLN A 28 26.07 2.81 15.96
CA GLN A 28 26.48 1.45 16.28
C GLN A 28 27.17 0.74 15.09
N LEU A 29 26.75 1.00 13.85
CA LEU A 29 27.44 0.51 12.66
C LEU A 29 28.86 1.11 12.55
N ASP A 30 29.01 2.37 12.87
CA ASP A 30 30.32 3.05 12.87
C ASP A 30 31.23 2.53 13.99
N GLU A 31 30.73 2.38 15.22
CA GLU A 31 31.48 1.85 16.38
C GLU A 31 31.93 0.42 16.16
N THR A 32 31.17 -0.40 15.47
CA THR A 32 31.52 -1.80 15.18
C THR A 32 32.35 -1.98 13.92
N GLY A 33 32.61 -0.91 13.16
CA GLY A 33 33.36 -0.97 11.91
C GLY A 33 32.62 -1.66 10.77
N LEU A 34 31.30 -1.81 10.88
CA LEU A 34 30.47 -2.49 9.86
C LEU A 34 29.92 -1.54 8.79
N ARG A 35 30.05 -0.23 8.99
CA ARG A 35 29.44 0.79 8.14
C ARG A 35 29.77 0.63 6.65
N ASP A 36 31.04 0.41 6.33
CA ASP A 36 31.52 0.32 4.95
C ASP A 36 31.07 -0.95 4.21
N ASN A 37 30.63 -1.96 4.96
CA ASN A 37 30.14 -3.22 4.42
C ASN A 37 28.62 -3.43 4.65
N THR A 38 27.91 -2.37 4.91
CA THR A 38 26.47 -2.42 5.18
C THR A 38 25.71 -1.46 4.29
N VAL A 39 24.73 -1.97 3.55
CA VAL A 39 23.75 -1.14 2.86
C VAL A 39 22.62 -0.82 3.83
N VAL A 40 22.34 0.46 4.02
CA VAL A 40 21.22 0.92 4.84
C VAL A 40 20.13 1.45 3.93
N ILE A 41 18.93 0.87 4.03
CA ILE A 41 17.76 1.31 3.28
C ILE A 41 16.68 1.74 4.27
N PHE A 42 16.28 3.00 4.18
CA PHE A 42 15.18 3.55 4.95
C PHE A 42 13.97 3.72 4.04
N THR A 43 12.87 3.08 4.40
CA THR A 43 11.59 3.17 3.67
C THR A 43 10.42 2.88 4.63
N SER A 44 9.20 2.94 4.10
CA SER A 44 7.97 2.53 4.78
C SER A 44 7.16 1.60 3.87
N ASP A 45 6.29 0.78 4.43
CA ASP A 45 5.34 -0.08 3.71
C ASP A 45 4.22 0.73 3.04
N HIS A 46 3.80 1.83 3.65
CA HIS A 46 2.79 2.77 3.14
C HIS A 46 2.94 4.13 3.85
N GLY A 47 2.26 5.12 3.31
CA GLY A 47 2.10 6.42 3.96
C GLY A 47 0.95 6.44 4.97
N GLU A 48 0.51 7.65 5.35
CA GLU A 48 -0.54 7.85 6.34
C GLU A 48 -1.38 9.08 6.00
N MET A 49 -2.69 8.89 5.87
CA MET A 49 -3.66 9.98 5.80
C MET A 49 -3.91 10.51 7.20
N MET A 50 -3.68 11.79 7.41
CA MET A 50 -3.81 12.45 8.71
C MET A 50 -4.90 13.53 8.69
N GLY A 51 -6.05 13.20 8.11
CA GLY A 51 -7.21 14.07 7.97
C GLY A 51 -7.31 14.77 6.63
N GLU A 52 -6.37 14.56 5.69
CA GLU A 52 -6.49 15.00 4.32
C GLU A 52 -7.74 14.37 3.70
N ARG A 53 -8.54 15.18 2.99
CA ARG A 53 -9.83 14.77 2.40
C ARG A 53 -10.82 14.15 3.41
N GLY A 54 -10.65 14.41 4.73
CA GLY A 54 -11.42 13.77 5.78
C GLY A 54 -11.05 12.30 6.02
N MET A 55 -9.99 11.81 5.38
CA MET A 55 -9.54 10.42 5.47
C MET A 55 -8.45 10.25 6.53
N TRP A 56 -8.36 9.04 7.06
CA TRP A 56 -7.37 8.62 8.05
C TRP A 56 -6.76 7.28 7.64
N PHE A 57 -5.55 7.04 8.09
CA PHE A 57 -4.80 5.83 7.82
C PHE A 57 -4.35 5.74 6.35
N LYS A 58 -4.48 4.58 5.76
CA LYS A 58 -4.07 4.20 4.42
C LYS A 58 -5.30 3.71 3.64
N GLN A 59 -5.14 2.82 2.69
CA GLN A 59 -6.25 2.17 1.96
C GLN A 59 -6.80 3.03 0.81
N CYS A 60 -5.92 3.84 0.23
CA CYS A 60 -6.23 4.64 -0.96
C CYS A 60 -4.94 4.91 -1.75
N PHE A 61 -5.09 5.50 -2.94
CA PHE A 61 -3.96 5.86 -3.81
C PHE A 61 -3.53 7.32 -3.71
N TRP A 62 -4.06 8.10 -2.77
CA TRP A 62 -3.60 9.47 -2.54
C TRP A 62 -2.13 9.47 -2.13
N GLU A 63 -1.37 10.50 -2.54
CA GLU A 63 0.08 10.57 -2.27
C GLU A 63 0.42 10.39 -0.79
N TRP A 64 -0.37 10.96 0.12
CA TRP A 64 -0.17 10.78 1.57
C TRP A 64 -0.24 9.32 2.03
N SER A 65 -0.99 8.47 1.34
CA SER A 65 -1.10 7.03 1.63
C SER A 65 -0.16 6.17 0.79
N ALA A 66 0.02 6.50 -0.49
CA ALA A 66 0.69 5.63 -1.46
C ALA A 66 2.18 5.94 -1.61
N ARG A 67 2.60 7.19 -1.36
CA ARG A 67 3.99 7.61 -1.46
C ARG A 67 4.72 7.35 -0.15
N VAL A 68 5.89 6.74 -0.26
CA VAL A 68 6.76 6.43 0.87
C VAL A 68 8.16 7.03 0.66
N PRO A 69 8.91 7.32 1.72
CA PRO A 69 10.32 7.64 1.60
C PRO A 69 11.09 6.44 1.07
N LEU A 70 12.13 6.67 0.29
CA LEU A 70 13.12 5.67 -0.06
C LEU A 70 14.50 6.33 -0.06
N VAL A 71 15.30 5.99 0.93
CA VAL A 71 16.67 6.50 1.08
C VAL A 71 17.61 5.31 1.13
N VAL A 72 18.65 5.34 0.30
CA VAL A 72 19.66 4.29 0.24
C VAL A 72 21.01 4.88 0.56
N SER A 73 21.68 4.31 1.56
CA SER A 73 23.07 4.59 1.92
C SER A 73 23.91 3.34 1.66
N ASP A 74 24.71 3.40 0.61
CA ASP A 74 25.63 2.34 0.19
C ASP A 74 26.96 2.97 -0.19
N GLY A 75 28.07 2.39 0.28
CA GLY A 75 29.42 2.86 -0.07
C GLY A 75 29.74 2.83 -1.58
N ARG A 76 28.96 2.07 -2.36
CA ARG A 76 29.08 1.94 -3.82
C ARG A 76 28.23 2.93 -4.60
N ALA A 77 27.16 3.47 -3.98
CA ALA A 77 26.24 4.39 -4.60
C ALA A 77 26.84 5.79 -4.76
N ALA A 78 26.35 6.55 -5.73
CA ALA A 78 26.66 7.96 -5.85
C ALA A 78 26.15 8.72 -4.61
N LYS A 79 26.99 9.58 -4.04
CA LYS A 79 26.67 10.29 -2.79
C LYS A 79 25.87 11.56 -3.07
N ASN A 80 24.91 11.84 -2.19
CA ASN A 80 24.13 13.08 -2.20
C ASN A 80 23.38 13.32 -3.52
N ILE A 81 22.88 12.29 -4.14
CA ILE A 81 22.04 12.40 -5.33
C ILE A 81 20.56 12.27 -4.95
N ARG A 82 19.73 12.95 -5.69
CA ARG A 82 18.29 12.77 -5.72
C ARG A 82 17.92 12.12 -7.05
N ILE A 83 17.10 11.08 -6.99
CA ILE A 83 16.64 10.32 -8.15
C ILE A 83 15.14 10.56 -8.27
N ASP A 84 14.71 11.19 -9.35
CA ASP A 84 13.29 11.52 -9.58
C ASP A 84 12.54 10.45 -10.38
N ALA A 85 13.22 9.34 -10.73
CA ALA A 85 12.60 8.21 -11.41
C ALA A 85 11.51 7.57 -10.54
N ASN A 86 10.43 7.13 -11.17
CA ASN A 86 9.39 6.36 -10.48
C ASN A 86 9.98 5.02 -10.00
N SER A 87 9.71 4.69 -8.74
CA SER A 87 10.10 3.43 -8.12
C SER A 87 8.96 2.88 -7.28
N SER A 88 8.96 1.57 -7.07
CA SER A 88 7.95 0.86 -6.31
C SER A 88 8.59 -0.05 -5.27
N LEU A 89 7.87 -0.38 -4.20
CA LEU A 89 8.36 -1.32 -3.19
C LEU A 89 8.62 -2.74 -3.76
N VAL A 90 8.00 -3.08 -4.88
CA VAL A 90 8.28 -4.36 -5.58
C VAL A 90 9.70 -4.40 -6.15
N ASP A 91 10.34 -3.24 -6.34
CA ASP A 91 11.71 -3.12 -6.85
C ASP A 91 12.76 -3.47 -5.77
N LEU A 92 12.37 -3.51 -4.50
CA LEU A 92 13.31 -3.79 -3.40
C LEU A 92 13.86 -5.21 -3.47
N LEU A 93 13.03 -6.22 -3.75
CA LEU A 93 13.49 -7.60 -3.80
C LEU A 93 14.57 -7.83 -4.87
N PRO A 94 14.38 -7.46 -6.16
CA PRO A 94 15.45 -7.58 -7.15
C PRO A 94 16.67 -6.71 -6.79
N THR A 95 16.49 -5.56 -6.14
CA THR A 95 17.59 -4.73 -5.66
C THR A 95 18.41 -5.42 -4.56
N PHE A 96 17.75 -6.10 -3.62
CA PHE A 96 18.45 -6.87 -2.56
C PHE A 96 19.26 -8.03 -3.14
N ILE A 97 18.74 -8.68 -4.17
CA ILE A 97 19.46 -9.75 -4.87
C ILE A 97 20.74 -9.20 -5.51
N ASP A 98 20.66 -8.05 -6.16
CA ASP A 98 21.82 -7.40 -6.76
C ASP A 98 22.85 -6.91 -5.73
N PHE A 99 22.39 -6.37 -4.57
CA PHE A 99 23.28 -6.01 -3.48
C PHE A 99 24.04 -7.22 -2.95
N GLY A 100 23.42 -8.39 -2.94
CA GLY A 100 24.05 -9.64 -2.47
C GLY A 100 25.22 -10.10 -3.33
N GLY A 101 25.39 -9.59 -4.54
CA GLY A 101 26.54 -9.85 -5.43
C GLY A 101 26.73 -11.32 -5.80
N GLN A 102 25.76 -12.16 -5.56
CA GLN A 102 25.81 -13.59 -5.86
C GLN A 102 25.65 -13.82 -7.37
N ASP A 103 26.20 -14.94 -7.87
CA ASP A 103 25.86 -15.40 -9.20
C ASP A 103 24.36 -15.72 -9.30
N THR A 104 23.60 -14.75 -9.80
CA THR A 104 22.15 -14.84 -9.93
C THR A 104 21.71 -15.77 -11.06
N ALA A 105 22.66 -16.45 -11.75
CA ALA A 105 22.34 -17.32 -12.89
C ALA A 105 21.31 -18.40 -12.51
N LEU A 106 21.41 -18.97 -11.31
CA LEU A 106 20.44 -19.95 -10.80
C LEU A 106 19.09 -19.34 -10.45
N LEU A 107 19.05 -18.04 -10.11
CA LEU A 107 17.85 -17.32 -9.72
C LEU A 107 17.17 -16.60 -10.90
N ARG A 108 17.84 -16.52 -12.06
CA ARG A 108 17.33 -15.79 -13.25
C ARG A 108 15.90 -16.17 -13.65
N PRO A 109 15.51 -17.44 -13.68
CA PRO A 109 14.11 -17.78 -14.00
C PRO A 109 13.11 -17.19 -13.01
N ALA A 110 13.41 -17.27 -11.71
CA ALA A 110 12.54 -16.72 -10.66
C ALA A 110 12.55 -15.19 -10.64
N ILE A 111 13.72 -14.55 -10.92
CA ILE A 111 13.84 -13.10 -11.03
C ILE A 111 13.05 -12.56 -12.22
N ALA A 112 13.04 -13.27 -13.35
CA ALA A 112 12.30 -12.87 -14.54
C ALA A 112 10.77 -12.85 -14.33
N GLU A 113 10.27 -13.54 -13.30
CA GLU A 113 8.85 -13.54 -12.93
C GLU A 113 8.49 -12.41 -11.95
N LEU A 114 9.48 -11.68 -11.43
CA LEU A 114 9.24 -10.56 -10.52
C LEU A 114 8.64 -9.38 -11.28
N ALA A 115 7.64 -8.76 -10.68
CA ALA A 115 7.01 -7.56 -11.23
C ALA A 115 7.90 -6.31 -11.10
N GLY A 116 8.89 -6.32 -10.20
CA GLY A 116 9.81 -5.21 -9.94
C GLY A 116 11.12 -5.33 -10.72
N HIS A 117 11.86 -4.22 -10.76
CA HIS A 117 13.16 -4.09 -11.39
C HIS A 117 14.19 -3.63 -10.36
N SER A 118 15.45 -4.05 -10.50
CA SER A 118 16.49 -3.59 -9.60
C SER A 118 16.72 -2.09 -9.72
N LEU A 119 16.86 -1.42 -8.58
CA LEU A 119 17.21 -0.01 -8.49
C LEU A 119 18.73 0.24 -8.59
N MET A 120 19.54 -0.82 -8.68
CA MET A 120 21.02 -0.69 -8.77
C MET A 120 21.49 0.20 -9.90
N PRO A 121 20.94 0.12 -11.13
CA PRO A 121 21.32 1.04 -12.20
C PRO A 121 21.11 2.50 -11.84
N LEU A 122 19.95 2.83 -11.22
CA LEU A 122 19.66 4.18 -10.75
C LEU A 122 20.65 4.64 -9.67
N LEU A 123 20.96 3.77 -8.73
CA LEU A 123 21.90 4.05 -7.63
C LEU A 123 23.34 4.26 -8.12
N THR A 124 23.70 3.65 -9.24
CA THR A 124 25.04 3.77 -9.87
C THR A 124 25.10 4.83 -10.97
N GLY A 125 23.99 5.54 -11.21
CA GLY A 125 23.94 6.68 -12.15
C GLY A 125 23.46 6.31 -13.55
N ASP A 126 23.00 5.09 -13.80
CA ASP A 126 22.41 4.68 -15.07
C ASP A 126 20.87 4.75 -15.01
N ALA A 127 20.35 5.92 -15.34
CA ALA A 127 18.89 6.13 -15.40
C ALA A 127 18.22 5.54 -16.65
N SER A 128 18.98 5.01 -17.60
CA SER A 128 18.43 4.52 -18.88
C SER A 128 17.57 3.26 -18.72
N THR A 129 17.75 2.52 -17.63
CA THR A 129 17.02 1.27 -17.32
C THR A 129 15.89 1.46 -16.32
N ALA A 130 15.64 2.71 -15.89
CA ALA A 130 14.58 3.00 -14.94
C ALA A 130 13.21 2.61 -15.49
N ALA A 131 12.38 2.03 -14.65
CA ALA A 131 10.98 1.88 -14.98
C ALA A 131 10.35 3.27 -15.22
N ASP A 132 9.73 3.42 -16.39
CA ASP A 132 9.11 4.68 -16.78
C ASP A 132 7.78 4.94 -16.02
N TYR A 133 7.23 3.89 -15.38
CA TYR A 133 5.98 3.96 -14.64
C TYR A 133 5.94 2.98 -13.46
N VAL A 134 5.03 3.20 -12.54
CA VAL A 134 4.69 2.28 -11.47
C VAL A 134 3.21 1.96 -11.48
N ILE A 135 2.86 0.73 -11.09
CA ILE A 135 1.49 0.26 -10.94
C ILE A 135 1.28 -0.20 -9.49
N ALA A 136 0.11 0.12 -8.95
CA ALA A 136 -0.33 -0.41 -7.67
C ALA A 136 -1.78 -0.86 -7.75
N ASP A 137 -2.09 -2.00 -7.12
CA ASP A 137 -3.43 -2.57 -7.05
C ASP A 137 -3.98 -2.49 -5.63
N TYR A 138 -5.29 -2.24 -5.55
CA TYR A 138 -6.00 -2.27 -4.30
C TYR A 138 -7.28 -3.11 -4.45
N LEU A 139 -7.28 -4.28 -3.80
CA LEU A 139 -8.29 -5.32 -4.03
C LEU A 139 -8.99 -5.78 -2.75
N ALA A 140 -8.70 -5.16 -1.60
CA ALA A 140 -9.21 -5.60 -0.30
C ALA A 140 -9.36 -4.44 0.69
N ILE A 141 -10.11 -4.66 1.76
CA ILE A 141 -10.24 -3.78 2.94
C ILE A 141 -10.65 -2.34 2.54
N GLY A 142 -11.92 -2.15 2.20
CA GLY A 142 -12.51 -0.84 1.89
C GLY A 142 -13.17 -0.82 0.53
N PRO A 143 -12.47 -0.91 -0.60
CA PRO A 143 -13.13 -0.93 -1.89
C PRO A 143 -13.91 -2.24 -2.10
N CYS A 144 -15.10 -2.09 -2.63
CA CYS A 144 -15.95 -3.24 -3.00
C CYS A 144 -15.60 -3.78 -4.40
N VAL A 145 -14.76 -3.08 -5.14
CA VAL A 145 -14.40 -3.36 -6.53
C VAL A 145 -12.89 -3.23 -6.74
N PRO A 146 -12.32 -3.85 -7.78
CA PRO A 146 -10.91 -3.68 -8.12
C PRO A 146 -10.56 -2.22 -8.42
N CYS A 147 -9.47 -1.76 -7.82
CA CYS A 147 -8.89 -0.45 -8.07
C CYS A 147 -7.44 -0.60 -8.48
N ARG A 148 -6.98 0.22 -9.43
CA ARG A 148 -5.60 0.24 -9.92
C ARG A 148 -5.11 1.66 -10.10
N MET A 149 -3.89 1.93 -9.71
CA MET A 149 -3.21 3.19 -9.95
C MET A 149 -2.04 2.97 -10.90
N VAL A 150 -1.85 3.92 -11.81
CA VAL A 150 -0.65 4.03 -12.66
C VAL A 150 -0.06 5.42 -12.45
N LYS A 151 1.23 5.50 -12.14
CA LYS A 151 1.97 6.76 -12.12
C LYS A 151 3.08 6.70 -13.17
N LYS A 152 3.15 7.72 -14.05
CA LYS A 152 4.17 7.90 -15.07
C LYS A 152 4.58 9.37 -15.14
N GLY A 153 5.87 9.63 -14.96
CA GLY A 153 6.32 11.01 -14.78
C GLY A 153 5.54 11.71 -13.66
N PRO A 154 5.03 12.93 -13.87
CA PRO A 154 4.22 13.63 -12.88
C PRO A 154 2.76 13.16 -12.82
N HIS A 155 2.27 12.43 -13.82
CA HIS A 155 0.87 12.10 -13.92
C HIS A 155 0.52 10.83 -13.17
N LYS A 156 -0.62 10.87 -12.48
CA LYS A 156 -1.22 9.74 -11.77
C LYS A 156 -2.63 9.48 -12.30
N TYR A 157 -2.85 8.26 -12.74
CA TYR A 157 -4.14 7.72 -13.16
C TYR A 157 -4.66 6.73 -12.13
N ILE A 158 -5.93 6.83 -11.76
CA ILE A 158 -6.60 5.88 -10.86
C ILE A 158 -7.85 5.34 -11.56
N PHE A 159 -7.85 4.04 -11.76
CA PHE A 159 -8.98 3.26 -12.22
C PHE A 159 -9.72 2.65 -11.02
N THR A 160 -11.04 2.77 -11.02
CA THR A 160 -11.92 2.06 -10.09
C THR A 160 -13.02 1.40 -10.90
N HIS A 161 -13.15 0.09 -10.82
CA HIS A 161 -14.09 -0.67 -11.63
C HIS A 161 -15.53 -0.17 -11.46
N GLY A 162 -16.20 0.17 -12.56
CA GLY A 162 -17.56 0.72 -12.54
C GLY A 162 -17.69 2.20 -12.11
N HIS A 163 -16.57 2.91 -11.93
CA HIS A 163 -16.55 4.32 -11.54
C HIS A 163 -15.79 5.18 -12.57
N PRO A 164 -16.00 6.51 -12.58
CA PRO A 164 -15.23 7.42 -13.41
C PRO A 164 -13.73 7.36 -13.11
N ASP A 165 -12.93 7.52 -14.16
CA ASP A 165 -11.47 7.61 -14.05
C ASP A 165 -11.05 8.90 -13.31
N LEU A 166 -9.90 8.81 -12.61
CA LEU A 166 -9.25 9.98 -12.02
C LEU A 166 -7.87 10.17 -12.65
N LEU A 167 -7.53 11.42 -12.94
CA LEU A 167 -6.23 11.81 -13.46
C LEU A 167 -5.72 13.06 -12.74
N PHE A 168 -4.47 13.03 -12.28
CA PHE A 168 -3.83 14.15 -11.58
C PHE A 168 -2.46 14.45 -12.18
N ASP A 169 -2.07 15.71 -12.12
CA ASP A 169 -0.71 16.19 -12.36
C ASP A 169 -0.10 16.57 -10.99
N LEU A 170 0.80 15.75 -10.50
CA LEU A 170 1.38 15.88 -9.16
C LEU A 170 2.45 16.99 -9.06
N GLU A 171 2.93 17.54 -10.17
CA GLU A 171 3.78 18.73 -10.17
C GLU A 171 2.95 20.00 -10.03
N ALA A 172 1.85 20.11 -10.79
CA ALA A 172 0.96 21.26 -10.74
C ALA A 172 0.01 21.22 -9.53
N ASP A 173 -0.40 20.03 -9.11
CA ASP A 173 -1.37 19.79 -8.03
C ASP A 173 -0.91 18.63 -7.13
N PRO A 174 0.11 18.86 -6.28
CA PRO A 174 0.63 17.81 -5.39
C PRO A 174 -0.38 17.32 -4.35
N ASP A 175 -1.43 18.07 -4.10
CA ASP A 175 -2.53 17.71 -3.20
C ASP A 175 -3.67 16.94 -3.91
N GLU A 176 -3.55 16.70 -5.22
CA GLU A 176 -4.50 15.93 -6.03
C GLU A 176 -5.95 16.45 -5.96
N ARG A 177 -6.14 17.76 -5.96
CA ARG A 177 -7.45 18.44 -5.76
C ARG A 177 -8.28 18.50 -7.02
N VAL A 178 -7.64 18.53 -8.18
CA VAL A 178 -8.28 18.76 -9.48
C VAL A 178 -8.17 17.50 -10.32
N ASN A 179 -9.33 16.84 -10.54
CA ASN A 179 -9.42 15.72 -11.47
C ASN A 179 -9.38 16.22 -12.92
N LEU A 180 -8.36 15.83 -13.67
CA LEU A 180 -8.13 16.20 -15.06
C LEU A 180 -8.75 15.20 -16.07
N ALA A 181 -9.38 14.12 -15.63
CA ALA A 181 -9.84 13.05 -16.49
C ALA A 181 -10.93 13.48 -17.49
N GLU A 182 -11.71 14.53 -17.15
CA GLU A 182 -12.78 15.06 -18.01
C GLU A 182 -12.32 16.21 -18.93
N ASP A 183 -11.10 16.71 -18.73
CA ASP A 183 -10.53 17.76 -19.57
C ASP A 183 -10.01 17.17 -20.88
N ALA A 184 -10.61 17.56 -21.99
CA ALA A 184 -10.25 17.09 -23.33
C ALA A 184 -8.77 17.31 -23.69
N SER A 185 -8.12 18.33 -23.13
CA SER A 185 -6.69 18.61 -23.34
C SER A 185 -5.81 17.49 -22.78
N ASN A 186 -6.26 16.79 -21.76
CA ASN A 186 -5.56 15.69 -21.08
C ASN A 186 -5.93 14.29 -21.62
N ALA A 187 -6.86 14.20 -22.59
CA ALA A 187 -7.30 12.93 -23.16
C ALA A 187 -6.15 12.04 -23.70
N PRO A 188 -5.09 12.56 -24.34
CA PRO A 188 -3.95 11.73 -24.78
C PRO A 188 -3.18 11.12 -23.60
N ILE A 189 -3.00 11.87 -22.51
CA ILE A 189 -2.30 11.42 -21.30
C ILE A 189 -3.12 10.33 -20.62
N LEU A 190 -4.41 10.59 -20.42
CA LEU A 190 -5.35 9.62 -19.84
C LEU A 190 -5.36 8.31 -20.64
N ALA A 191 -5.44 8.39 -21.97
CA ALA A 191 -5.46 7.22 -22.83
C ALA A 191 -4.13 6.42 -22.74
N ALA A 192 -3.00 7.10 -22.66
CA ALA A 192 -1.69 6.46 -22.52
C ALA A 192 -1.55 5.73 -21.18
N LEU A 193 -1.94 6.36 -20.08
CA LEU A 193 -1.89 5.76 -18.75
C LEU A 193 -2.89 4.62 -18.60
N ARG A 194 -4.09 4.79 -19.14
CA ARG A 194 -5.13 3.75 -19.16
C ARG A 194 -4.65 2.53 -19.94
N LYS A 195 -3.98 2.72 -21.09
CA LYS A 195 -3.39 1.62 -21.85
C LYS A 195 -2.39 0.83 -21.01
N ILE A 196 -1.50 1.50 -20.28
CA ILE A 196 -0.55 0.85 -19.37
C ILE A 196 -1.29 0.09 -18.26
N GLY A 197 -2.25 0.75 -17.63
CA GLY A 197 -2.97 0.18 -16.50
C GLY A 197 -3.87 -1.01 -16.85
N MET A 198 -4.37 -1.06 -18.09
CA MET A 198 -5.29 -2.11 -18.52
C MET A 198 -4.58 -3.22 -19.33
N ASP A 199 -3.27 -3.11 -19.55
CA ASP A 199 -2.52 -4.16 -20.24
C ASP A 199 -2.49 -5.44 -19.38
N GLY A 200 -3.11 -6.50 -19.89
CA GLY A 200 -3.26 -7.77 -19.17
C GLY A 200 -4.13 -7.71 -17.90
N TYR A 201 -4.83 -6.60 -17.64
CA TYR A 201 -5.68 -6.42 -16.48
C TYR A 201 -7.16 -6.57 -16.83
N ASP A 202 -7.79 -7.59 -16.27
CA ASP A 202 -9.22 -7.88 -16.45
C ASP A 202 -9.94 -7.72 -15.11
N PRO A 203 -10.61 -6.59 -14.87
CA PRO A 203 -11.27 -6.29 -13.61
C PRO A 203 -12.50 -7.19 -13.35
N ASP A 204 -13.19 -7.67 -14.39
CA ASP A 204 -14.34 -8.57 -14.26
C ASP A 204 -13.89 -9.97 -13.80
N MET A 205 -12.82 -10.48 -14.41
CA MET A 205 -12.21 -11.73 -13.96
C MET A 205 -11.68 -11.61 -12.53
N LEU A 206 -11.05 -10.50 -12.17
CA LEU A 206 -10.57 -10.25 -10.81
C LEU A 206 -11.73 -10.23 -9.82
N MET A 207 -12.82 -9.53 -10.14
CA MET A 207 -14.02 -9.50 -9.31
C MET A 207 -14.57 -10.90 -9.06
N THR A 208 -14.64 -11.70 -10.11
CA THR A 208 -15.06 -13.12 -10.01
C THR A 208 -14.16 -13.92 -9.06
N LYS A 209 -12.83 -13.77 -9.18
CA LYS A 209 -11.85 -14.43 -8.31
C LYS A 209 -11.95 -13.97 -6.86
N ILE A 210 -12.14 -12.67 -6.63
CA ILE A 210 -12.31 -12.08 -5.28
C ILE A 210 -13.54 -12.68 -4.60
N VAL A 211 -14.69 -12.66 -5.28
CA VAL A 211 -15.94 -13.21 -4.76
C VAL A 211 -15.81 -14.71 -4.46
N ALA A 212 -15.21 -15.48 -5.36
CA ALA A 212 -14.96 -16.92 -5.14
C ALA A 212 -14.05 -17.15 -3.92
N SER A 213 -13.02 -16.32 -3.73
CA SER A 213 -12.14 -16.38 -2.56
C SER A 213 -12.89 -16.04 -1.26
N GLN A 214 -13.73 -15.00 -1.27
CA GLN A 214 -14.56 -14.62 -0.12
C GLN A 214 -15.54 -15.75 0.27
N ARG A 215 -16.17 -16.38 -0.71
CA ARG A 215 -17.07 -17.53 -0.50
C ARG A 215 -16.34 -18.68 0.18
N ARG A 216 -15.14 -19.05 -0.30
CA ARG A 216 -14.32 -20.11 0.33
C ARG A 216 -13.98 -19.78 1.78
N ARG A 217 -13.54 -18.54 2.06
CA ARG A 217 -13.25 -18.11 3.44
C ARG A 217 -14.47 -18.12 4.33
N SER A 218 -15.61 -17.68 3.82
CA SER A 218 -16.89 -17.76 4.56
C SER A 218 -17.29 -19.20 4.86
N PHE A 219 -17.09 -20.11 3.90
CA PHE A 219 -17.34 -21.55 4.11
C PHE A 219 -16.42 -22.10 5.21
N ILE A 220 -15.12 -21.85 5.12
CA ILE A 220 -14.15 -22.32 6.13
C ILE A 220 -14.50 -21.78 7.51
N ALA A 221 -14.89 -20.49 7.60
CA ALA A 221 -15.26 -19.87 8.87
C ALA A 221 -16.53 -20.48 9.52
N LYS A 222 -17.37 -21.17 8.73
CA LYS A 222 -18.58 -21.85 9.20
C LYS A 222 -18.34 -23.31 9.58
N VAL A 223 -17.16 -23.87 9.27
CA VAL A 223 -16.85 -25.26 9.65
C VAL A 223 -16.84 -25.33 11.18
N PRO A 224 -17.67 -26.23 11.79
CA PRO A 224 -17.66 -26.40 13.24
C PRO A 224 -16.30 -26.98 13.66
N GLY A 225 -15.60 -26.26 14.47
CA GLY A 225 -14.33 -26.64 15.06
C GLY A 225 -14.03 -25.70 16.23
N GLN A 226 -13.15 -26.09 17.11
CA GLN A 226 -12.61 -25.13 18.08
C GLN A 226 -11.99 -24.00 17.26
N LYS A 227 -12.59 -22.80 17.34
CA LYS A 227 -11.88 -21.61 16.87
C LYS A 227 -10.56 -21.62 17.62
N PRO A 228 -9.40 -21.56 16.91
CA PRO A 228 -8.15 -21.38 17.60
C PRO A 228 -8.35 -20.18 18.52
N ASP A 229 -7.95 -20.34 19.76
CA ASP A 229 -8.00 -19.26 20.72
C ASP A 229 -6.91 -18.26 20.33
N TRP A 230 -7.28 -17.35 19.42
CA TRP A 230 -6.44 -16.23 19.00
C TRP A 230 -6.54 -15.06 19.98
N ASP A 231 -7.27 -15.24 21.08
CA ASP A 231 -7.30 -14.27 22.14
C ASP A 231 -5.90 -14.22 22.75
N TYR A 232 -5.25 -13.12 22.49
CA TYR A 232 -3.97 -12.84 23.10
C TYR A 232 -4.18 -12.79 24.62
N VAL A 233 -3.75 -13.85 25.29
CA VAL A 233 -3.71 -13.89 26.75
C VAL A 233 -2.66 -12.91 27.23
N ALA A 234 -3.13 -11.90 27.93
CA ALA A 234 -2.28 -10.89 28.51
C ALA A 234 -1.29 -11.52 29.48
N PHE A 235 0.01 -11.38 29.25
CA PHE A 235 1.02 -11.69 30.24
C PHE A 235 0.94 -10.67 31.38
N GLN A 236 1.13 -11.13 32.61
CA GLN A 236 1.27 -10.26 33.78
C GLN A 236 2.44 -9.29 33.52
N GLY A 237 2.23 -7.98 33.63
CA GLY A 237 3.23 -6.94 33.34
C GLY A 237 3.17 -6.30 31.95
N ASP A 238 2.23 -6.70 31.08
CA ASP A 238 2.08 -6.05 29.79
C ASP A 238 1.60 -4.60 29.86
N ALA A 239 0.97 -4.19 30.96
CA ALA A 239 0.62 -2.79 31.22
C ALA A 239 1.90 -1.90 31.31
N GLU A 240 3.03 -2.49 31.65
CA GLU A 240 4.35 -1.82 31.76
C GLU A 240 5.08 -1.75 30.40
N ARG A 241 4.59 -2.46 29.37
CA ARG A 241 5.22 -2.57 28.05
C ARG A 241 4.66 -1.66 26.97
N TYR A 242 4.11 -0.52 27.27
CA TYR A 242 3.47 0.40 26.31
C TYR A 242 2.28 -0.19 25.51
N VAL A 243 1.89 -1.42 25.75
CA VAL A 243 0.69 -2.01 25.19
C VAL A 243 -0.46 -1.70 26.12
N ARG A 244 -1.23 -0.67 25.79
CA ARG A 244 -2.46 -0.36 26.55
C ARG A 244 -3.40 -1.55 26.48
N ARG A 245 -3.57 -2.17 27.62
CA ARG A 245 -4.51 -3.25 27.83
C ARG A 245 -5.59 -2.84 28.77
N ASP A 246 -6.59 -2.27 28.24
CA ASP A 246 -7.90 -2.40 28.84
C ASP A 246 -8.67 -3.36 27.95
N GLY A 247 -8.80 -4.62 28.41
CA GLY A 247 -9.65 -5.62 27.80
C GLY A 247 -9.79 -5.46 26.30
N VAL A 248 -8.74 -5.82 25.53
CA VAL A 248 -8.83 -5.77 24.09
C VAL A 248 -9.69 -6.95 23.70
N ASP A 249 -10.97 -6.78 23.88
CA ASP A 249 -11.96 -7.47 23.10
C ASP A 249 -11.60 -7.25 21.61
N ALA A 250 -11.64 -8.29 20.81
CA ALA A 250 -11.41 -8.22 19.36
C ALA A 250 -12.29 -7.14 18.69
N THR A 251 -13.38 -6.74 19.31
CA THR A 251 -14.20 -5.57 18.97
C THR A 251 -13.45 -4.24 19.14
N LYS A 252 -12.54 -4.09 20.09
CA LYS A 252 -11.81 -2.82 20.27
C LYS A 252 -10.76 -2.56 19.19
N SER A 253 -10.21 -3.56 18.56
CA SER A 253 -9.37 -3.37 17.37
C SER A 253 -10.19 -2.85 16.17
N ARG A 254 -11.47 -3.19 16.13
CA ARG A 254 -12.43 -2.64 15.16
C ARG A 254 -12.88 -1.22 15.50
N LEU A 255 -12.80 -0.81 16.74
CA LEU A 255 -13.12 0.56 17.19
C LEU A 255 -12.05 1.59 16.77
N ARG A 256 -10.91 1.17 16.25
CA ARG A 256 -9.90 2.07 15.66
C ARG A 256 -10.22 2.52 14.25
N LEU A 257 -11.09 1.83 13.56
CA LEU A 257 -11.64 2.30 12.30
C LEU A 257 -12.73 3.32 12.64
N PRO A 258 -12.74 4.51 12.02
CA PRO A 258 -13.94 5.33 12.07
C PRO A 258 -15.07 4.41 11.62
N HIS A 259 -16.02 4.16 12.49
CA HIS A 259 -17.23 3.45 12.11
C HIS A 259 -17.80 4.25 10.95
N ALA A 260 -17.80 3.72 9.76
CA ALA A 260 -18.82 4.06 8.81
C ALA A 260 -20.11 4.03 9.64
N ALA A 261 -20.83 5.14 9.63
CA ALA A 261 -22.08 5.27 10.36
C ALA A 261 -22.77 3.92 10.32
N THR A 262 -23.05 3.38 11.48
CA THR A 262 -23.67 2.07 11.66
C THR A 262 -24.50 1.75 10.45
N ILE A 263 -24.18 0.68 9.75
CA ILE A 263 -25.03 0.14 8.69
C ILE A 263 -26.45 0.35 9.19
N PRO A 264 -27.29 1.11 8.47
CA PRO A 264 -28.63 1.41 8.97
C PRO A 264 -29.25 0.10 9.43
N PRO A 265 -29.88 0.03 10.61
CA PRO A 265 -30.47 -1.20 11.11
C PRO A 265 -31.50 -1.83 10.17
N ASP A 266 -31.85 -1.14 9.12
CA ASP A 266 -32.82 -1.52 8.09
C ASP A 266 -32.21 -2.19 6.85
N LEU A 267 -30.89 -2.39 6.77
CA LEU A 267 -30.40 -3.36 5.81
C LEU A 267 -30.82 -4.74 6.29
N PRO A 268 -31.69 -5.43 5.54
CA PRO A 268 -32.13 -6.76 5.95
C PRO A 268 -30.89 -7.61 6.18
N GLU A 269 -30.82 -8.29 7.32
CA GLU A 269 -29.86 -9.37 7.49
C GLU A 269 -29.89 -10.18 6.19
N LEU A 270 -28.74 -10.35 5.53
CA LEU A 270 -28.67 -11.14 4.33
C LEU A 270 -29.36 -12.48 4.65
N SER A 271 -30.59 -12.61 4.20
CA SER A 271 -31.36 -13.83 4.45
C SER A 271 -30.57 -15.00 3.88
N SER A 272 -30.75 -16.17 4.44
CA SER A 272 -30.13 -17.38 3.89
C SER A 272 -30.37 -17.49 2.38
N THR A 273 -31.54 -17.04 1.92
CA THR A 273 -31.92 -16.95 0.51
C THR A 273 -31.06 -15.97 -0.29
N MET A 274 -30.75 -14.79 0.24
CA MET A 274 -29.82 -13.86 -0.40
C MET A 274 -28.39 -14.39 -0.44
N ILE A 275 -27.97 -15.06 0.63
CA ILE A 275 -26.68 -15.75 0.66
C ILE A 275 -26.65 -16.85 -0.40
N ASP A 276 -27.72 -17.61 -0.55
CA ASP A 276 -27.85 -18.66 -1.56
C ASP A 276 -27.91 -18.09 -2.98
N CYS A 277 -28.56 -16.95 -3.21
CA CYS A 277 -28.56 -16.25 -4.51
C CYS A 277 -27.17 -15.69 -4.85
N ILE A 278 -26.45 -15.09 -3.87
CA ILE A 278 -25.05 -14.69 -4.03
C ILE A 278 -24.17 -15.92 -4.33
N MET A 279 -24.44 -17.04 -3.64
CA MET A 279 -23.68 -18.28 -3.81
C MET A 279 -23.92 -18.94 -5.18
N ARG A 280 -25.07 -18.70 -5.80
CA ARG A 280 -25.41 -19.22 -7.12
C ARG A 280 -25.08 -18.25 -8.27
N GLY A 281 -24.62 -17.04 -7.96
CA GLY A 281 -24.32 -16.04 -8.99
C GLY A 281 -25.57 -15.41 -9.63
N GLU A 282 -26.71 -15.48 -8.97
CA GLU A 282 -28.02 -15.03 -9.48
C GLU A 282 -28.36 -13.58 -9.12
N ILE A 283 -27.44 -12.84 -8.47
CA ILE A 283 -27.66 -11.42 -8.15
C ILE A 283 -27.14 -10.58 -9.31
N ASP A 284 -28.05 -9.95 -10.01
CA ASP A 284 -27.80 -8.86 -10.95
C ASP A 284 -27.56 -7.57 -10.14
N PHE A 285 -26.31 -7.12 -10.05
CA PHE A 285 -25.91 -5.88 -9.37
C PHE A 285 -26.18 -4.61 -10.21
N GLN A 286 -26.94 -4.71 -11.31
CA GLN A 286 -27.30 -3.57 -12.16
C GLN A 286 -28.69 -2.97 -11.85
N LYS A 287 -29.32 -3.33 -10.75
CA LYS A 287 -30.55 -2.70 -10.30
C LYS A 287 -30.43 -2.07 -8.93
#